data_d474a43dad93aefaef4e980b617d027a
#
_entry.id   d474a43dad93aefaef4e980b617d027a
#
_cell.length_a   1.000
_cell.length_b   1.000
_cell.length_c   1.000
_cell.angle_alpha   90.00
_cell.angle_beta   90.00
_cell.angle_gamma   90.00
#
_symmetry.space_group_name_H-M   'P 1'
#
loop_
_entity.id
_entity.type
_entity.pdbx_description
1 polymer ?
#
loop_
_entity_poly.entity_id
_entity_poly.type
_entity_poly.pdbx_seq_one_letter_code
_entity_poly.pdbx_strand_id
1 'polypeptide(L)' 'MNFSKDERRMLIELISNEQIHMIIKDHTKYKSDKYKALEKLKVKVKDM' A
#
# COMPACT_ATOMS: atom_id res chain seq x y z
N MET A 1 -13.41 6.77 -12.10
CA MET A 1 -13.09 7.95 -11.27
C MET A 1 -11.58 8.05 -11.09
N ASN A 2 -11.05 9.22 -11.36
CA ASN A 2 -9.61 9.46 -11.24
C ASN A 2 -9.32 10.32 -10.02
N PHE A 3 -8.32 9.90 -9.26
CA PHE A 3 -7.83 10.71 -8.16
C PHE A 3 -6.86 11.77 -8.66
N SER A 4 -6.78 12.88 -7.96
CA SER A 4 -5.78 13.89 -8.24
C SER A 4 -4.38 13.33 -7.90
N LYS A 5 -3.35 14.02 -8.36
CA LYS A 5 -1.97 13.63 -8.07
C LYS A 5 -1.71 13.58 -6.57
N ASP A 6 -2.21 14.57 -5.84
CA ASP A 6 -2.02 14.61 -4.38
C ASP A 6 -2.79 13.52 -3.68
N GLU A 7 -4.00 13.22 -4.15
CA GLU A 7 -4.80 12.13 -3.59
C GLU A 7 -4.13 10.78 -3.80
N ARG A 8 -3.57 10.56 -4.99
CA ARG A 8 -2.84 9.31 -5.27
C ARG A 8 -1.63 9.17 -4.36
N ARG A 9 -0.91 10.27 -4.15
CA ARG A 9 0.26 10.27 -3.26
C ARG A 9 -0.15 9.92 -1.84
N MET A 10 -1.25 10.51 -1.35
CA MET A 10 -1.78 10.19 -0.02
C MET A 10 -2.15 8.73 0.11
N LEU A 11 -2.82 8.17 -0.89
CA LEU A 11 -3.21 6.77 -0.86
C LEU A 11 -1.99 5.85 -0.83
N ILE A 12 -0.99 6.14 -1.65
CA ILE A 12 0.25 5.35 -1.68
C ILE A 12 0.96 5.44 -0.32
N GLU A 13 0.98 6.62 0.26
CA GLU A 13 1.60 6.82 1.57
C GLU A 13 0.89 6.02 2.65
N LEU A 14 -0.45 6.06 2.68
CA LEU A 14 -1.23 5.29 3.65
C LEU A 14 -1.00 3.79 3.49
N ILE A 15 -0.99 3.30 2.27
CA ILE A 15 -0.77 1.88 1.98
C ILE A 15 0.64 1.48 2.42
N SER A 16 1.64 2.31 2.09
CA SER A 16 3.03 2.03 2.45
C SER A 16 3.22 2.01 3.97
N ASN A 17 2.59 2.96 4.66
CA ASN A 17 2.66 3.02 6.12
C ASN A 17 2.05 1.77 6.76
N GLU A 18 0.94 1.29 6.22
CA GLU A 18 0.32 0.06 6.71
C GLU A 18 1.25 -1.14 6.51
N GLN A 19 1.88 -1.22 5.34
CA GLN A 19 2.82 -2.30 5.05
C GLN A 19 4.02 -2.27 6.01
N ILE A 20 4.57 -1.08 6.25
CA ILE A 20 5.69 -0.91 7.18
C ILE A 20 5.26 -1.35 8.58
N HIS A 21 4.07 -0.94 9.00
CA HIS A 21 3.54 -1.29 10.33
C HIS A 21 3.39 -2.81 10.49
N MET A 22 2.92 -3.48 9.44
CA MET A 22 2.79 -4.94 9.45
C MET A 22 4.15 -5.62 9.65
N ILE A 23 5.17 -5.13 8.96
CA ILE A 23 6.52 -5.71 9.04
C ILE A 23 7.16 -5.43 10.41
N ILE A 24 6.91 -4.26 10.98
CA ILE A 24 7.41 -3.94 12.33
C ILE A 24 6.82 -4.89 13.36
N LYS A 25 5.54 -5.21 13.24
CA LYS A 25 4.88 -6.13 14.16
C LYS A 25 5.34 -7.57 13.98
N ASP A 26 5.58 -7.98 12.74
CA ASP A 26 5.95 -9.35 12.40
C ASP A 26 6.73 -9.35 11.09
N HIS A 27 7.99 -9.70 11.15
CA HIS A 27 8.88 -9.72 9.98
C HIS A 27 8.38 -10.62 8.85
N THR A 28 7.53 -11.59 9.16
CA THR A 28 7.03 -12.52 8.15
C THR A 28 5.74 -12.04 7.48
N LYS A 29 5.20 -10.91 7.89
CA LYS A 29 3.94 -10.40 7.32
C LYS A 29 4.02 -10.10 5.82
N TYR A 30 5.22 -9.92 5.27
CA TYR A 30 5.35 -9.72 3.84
C TYR A 30 4.83 -10.90 3.01
N LYS A 31 4.67 -12.07 3.65
CA LYS A 31 4.12 -13.27 3.02
C LYS A 31 2.58 -13.33 3.12
N SER A 32 1.97 -12.47 3.91
CA SER A 32 0.52 -12.51 4.12
C SER A 32 -0.23 -12.05 2.87
N ASP A 33 -1.44 -12.56 2.71
CA ASP A 33 -2.30 -12.16 1.59
C ASP A 33 -2.66 -10.69 1.68
N LYS A 34 -2.85 -10.19 2.88
CA LYS A 34 -3.16 -8.77 3.10
C LYS A 34 -2.03 -7.87 2.60
N TYR A 35 -0.79 -8.22 2.92
CA TYR A 35 0.37 -7.46 2.46
C TYR A 35 0.46 -7.45 0.93
N LYS A 36 0.26 -8.62 0.33
CA LYS A 36 0.30 -8.76 -1.13
C LYS A 36 -0.82 -7.97 -1.79
N ALA A 37 -2.01 -7.96 -1.19
CA ALA A 37 -3.14 -7.19 -1.69
C ALA A 37 -2.84 -5.69 -1.63
N LEU A 38 -2.22 -5.22 -0.55
CA LEU A 38 -1.82 -3.84 -0.40
C LEU A 38 -0.78 -3.45 -1.45
N GLU A 39 0.15 -4.33 -1.75
CA GLU A 39 1.16 -4.10 -2.78
C GLU A 39 0.53 -3.93 -4.16
N LYS A 40 -0.42 -4.81 -4.49
CA LYS A 40 -1.15 -4.72 -5.75
C LYS A 40 -1.95 -3.42 -5.84
N LEU A 41 -2.59 -3.04 -4.75
CA LEU A 41 -3.36 -1.79 -4.69
C LEU A 41 -2.45 -0.58 -4.90
N LYS A 42 -1.28 -0.60 -4.30
CA LYS A 42 -0.30 0.47 -4.45
C LYS A 42 0.10 0.65 -5.92
N VAL A 43 0.35 -0.45 -6.62
CA VAL A 43 0.70 -0.42 -8.03
C VAL A 43 -0.45 0.16 -8.86
N LYS A 44 -1.69 -0.27 -8.58
CA LYS A 44 -2.86 0.26 -9.28
C LYS A 44 -3.00 1.77 -9.10
N VAL A 45 -2.80 2.25 -7.89
CA VAL A 45 -2.90 3.69 -7.61
C VAL A 45 -1.81 4.46 -8.34
N LYS A 46 -0.61 3.91 -8.42
CA LYS A 46 0.49 4.53 -9.17
C LYS A 46 0.18 4.67 -10.64
N ASP A 47 -0.51 3.68 -11.21
CA ASP A 47 -0.80 3.65 -12.65
C ASP A 47 -2.02 4.49 -13.02
N MET A 48 -2.72 5.00 -12.07
CA MET A 48 -3.83 5.92 -12.35
C MET A 48 -3.33 7.25 -12.97
#